data_1f0b7e8909a32648474708128ea54bea
#
_entry.id   1f0b7e8909a32648474708128ea54bea
#
_cell.length_a   1.000
_cell.length_b   1.000
_cell.length_c   1.000
_cell.angle_alpha   90.00
_cell.angle_beta   90.00
_cell.angle_gamma   90.00
#
_symmetry.space_group_name_H-M   'P 1'
#
loop_
_entity.id
_entity.type
_entity.pdbx_description
1 polymer ?
#
loop_
_entity_poly.entity_id
_entity_poly.type
_entity_poly.pdbx_seq_one_letter_code
_entity_poly.pdbx_strand_id
1 'polypeptide(L)'
;MIMPGNRMADPVIALPADIDSIPDVPAVFLLWPKSFSDKAGQPYLVRTGKLRRRLKRLLSSKEGMSRMLNLSGVIERIEYWQVGSQLSSTLTYLQLAQQHFPDDWQRMTRLRHPAFLRLTLDNPFPRTMISTRPGRGLTFGPFLTRTAAEIFEAGLLDLFQIRRCEENLEPTPEHPGCMYGEMNRCMRPCQQAVSREEYRNEAARVEQFLLTRGASLKQPAEVGRDRASEEMRFEEAAQLQQRVERISETQTSAGPLARAINI
;
A
#
# COMPACT_ATOMS: atom_id res chain seq x y z
N MET A 1 19.85 5.75 12.19
CA MET A 1 19.82 7.18 12.47
C MET A 1 18.59 7.45 13.30
N ILE A 2 18.74 7.50 14.63
CA ILE A 2 17.65 7.73 15.59
C ILE A 2 17.39 9.22 15.60
N MET A 3 16.15 9.65 15.31
CA MET A 3 15.75 11.06 15.44
C MET A 3 15.97 11.50 16.88
N PRO A 4 16.75 12.55 17.18
CA PRO A 4 16.86 13.08 18.53
C PRO A 4 15.57 13.80 18.89
N GLY A 5 14.84 13.30 19.88
CA GLY A 5 13.72 14.05 20.47
C GLY A 5 12.49 13.26 20.90
N ASN A 6 12.37 11.97 20.60
CA ASN A 6 11.20 11.21 21.05
C ASN A 6 11.63 10.20 22.12
N ARG A 7 11.81 10.66 23.38
CA ARG A 7 11.93 9.74 24.51
C ARG A 7 10.60 8.99 24.65
N MET A 8 10.66 7.68 24.53
CA MET A 8 9.54 6.82 24.86
C MET A 8 9.18 7.05 26.35
N ALA A 9 7.89 7.11 26.65
CA ALA A 9 7.44 7.18 28.04
C ALA A 9 7.97 5.95 28.81
N ASP A 10 8.19 6.10 30.11
CA ASP A 10 8.59 4.97 30.94
C ASP A 10 7.50 3.90 30.98
N PRO A 11 7.87 2.63 31.03
CA PRO A 11 6.89 1.53 31.12
C PRO A 11 6.16 1.55 32.45
N VAL A 12 4.90 1.14 32.42
CA VAL A 12 4.23 0.70 33.66
C VAL A 12 4.63 -0.77 33.90
N ILE A 13 5.16 -1.05 35.08
CA ILE A 13 5.61 -2.37 35.48
C ILE A 13 4.50 -3.02 36.30
N ALA A 14 4.18 -4.28 35.99
CA ALA A 14 3.21 -5.09 36.72
C ALA A 14 3.69 -6.53 36.87
N LEU A 15 3.19 -7.21 37.89
CA LEU A 15 3.41 -8.64 38.08
C LEU A 15 2.28 -9.46 37.44
N PRO A 16 2.51 -10.71 37.06
CA PRO A 16 1.44 -11.57 36.55
C PRO A 16 0.25 -11.74 37.51
N ALA A 17 0.47 -11.61 38.82
CA ALA A 17 -0.58 -11.65 39.84
C ALA A 17 -1.53 -10.45 39.78
N ASP A 18 -1.08 -9.32 39.26
CA ASP A 18 -1.82 -8.03 39.27
C ASP A 18 -2.63 -7.79 38.01
N ILE A 19 -2.84 -8.79 37.18
CA ILE A 19 -3.49 -8.64 35.85
C ILE A 19 -4.87 -8.01 35.95
N ASP A 20 -5.60 -8.23 37.01
CA ASP A 20 -6.95 -7.69 37.21
C ASP A 20 -6.95 -6.17 37.42
N SER A 21 -5.88 -5.62 37.95
CA SER A 21 -5.68 -4.17 38.12
C SER A 21 -5.25 -3.46 36.84
N ILE A 22 -4.75 -4.19 35.84
CA ILE A 22 -4.27 -3.60 34.56
C ILE A 22 -5.47 -3.10 33.75
N PRO A 23 -5.41 -1.87 33.18
CA PRO A 23 -6.49 -1.34 32.36
C PRO A 23 -6.66 -2.13 31.03
N ASP A 24 -7.91 -2.25 30.52
CA ASP A 24 -8.18 -2.94 29.24
C ASP A 24 -8.18 -1.96 28.07
N VAL A 25 -7.04 -1.31 27.83
CA VAL A 25 -6.80 -0.28 26.83
C VAL A 25 -5.83 -0.74 25.73
N PRO A 26 -5.75 -0.03 24.60
CA PRO A 26 -4.71 -0.27 23.60
C PRO A 26 -3.31 -0.05 24.19
N ALA A 27 -2.43 -1.03 23.99
CA ALA A 27 -1.08 -0.98 24.51
C ALA A 27 -0.09 -1.82 23.70
N VAL A 28 1.20 -1.49 23.86
CA VAL A 28 2.34 -2.35 23.52
C VAL A 28 2.90 -2.87 24.82
N PHE A 29 3.27 -4.14 24.88
CA PHE A 29 3.79 -4.74 26.11
C PHE A 29 4.89 -5.74 25.85
N LEU A 30 5.77 -5.91 26.85
CA LEU A 30 6.81 -6.90 26.96
C LEU A 30 6.48 -7.88 28.09
N LEU A 31 6.63 -9.16 27.84
CA LEU A 31 6.59 -10.20 28.87
C LEU A 31 8.00 -10.72 29.07
N TRP A 32 8.53 -10.53 30.25
CA TRP A 32 9.87 -10.96 30.64
C TRP A 32 9.80 -12.35 31.28
N PRO A 33 10.52 -13.33 30.71
CA PRO A 33 10.56 -14.66 31.32
C PRO A 33 11.37 -14.67 32.61
N LYS A 34 11.08 -15.61 33.48
CA LYS A 34 11.94 -15.92 34.64
C LYS A 34 13.31 -16.32 34.14
N SER A 35 14.35 -15.79 34.75
CA SER A 35 15.73 -16.17 34.44
C SER A 35 15.98 -17.58 34.95
N PHE A 36 16.18 -18.55 34.07
CA PHE A 36 16.51 -19.94 34.44
C PHE A 36 18.01 -20.25 34.36
N SER A 37 18.84 -19.30 33.94
CA SER A 37 20.32 -19.37 33.92
C SER A 37 20.89 -17.97 33.71
N ASP A 38 22.22 -17.79 33.77
CA ASP A 38 22.92 -16.51 33.58
C ASP A 38 22.65 -15.75 32.28
N LYS A 39 21.79 -16.28 31.43
CA LYS A 39 21.30 -15.58 30.21
C LYS A 39 19.90 -15.02 30.46
N ALA A 40 19.80 -13.71 30.49
CA ALA A 40 18.50 -13.04 30.45
C ALA A 40 17.72 -13.50 29.22
N GLY A 41 16.54 -14.13 29.47
CA GLY A 41 15.68 -14.61 28.37
C GLY A 41 15.18 -13.44 27.53
N GLN A 42 15.06 -13.64 26.21
CA GLN A 42 14.45 -12.60 25.35
C GLN A 42 12.98 -12.38 25.75
N PRO A 43 12.54 -11.13 25.89
CA PRO A 43 11.15 -10.82 26.21
C PRO A 43 10.22 -11.15 25.03
N TYR A 44 8.95 -11.34 25.30
CA TYR A 44 7.91 -11.51 24.28
C TYR A 44 7.21 -10.17 24.03
N LEU A 45 7.43 -9.56 22.86
CA LEU A 45 6.91 -8.24 22.47
C LEU A 45 5.61 -8.38 21.70
N VAL A 46 4.55 -7.69 22.16
CA VAL A 46 3.21 -7.72 21.55
C VAL A 46 2.54 -6.36 21.60
N ARG A 47 1.72 -6.06 20.60
CA ARG A 47 0.77 -4.96 20.60
C ARG A 47 -0.67 -5.48 20.59
N THR A 48 -1.57 -4.79 21.29
CA THR A 48 -2.97 -5.19 21.43
C THR A 48 -3.90 -4.00 21.55
N GLY A 49 -5.15 -4.16 21.11
CA GLY A 49 -6.22 -3.20 21.37
C GLY A 49 -6.87 -3.35 22.75
N LYS A 50 -6.65 -4.48 23.44
CA LYS A 50 -7.25 -4.80 24.75
C LYS A 50 -6.23 -5.53 25.62
N LEU A 51 -5.49 -4.74 26.41
CA LEU A 51 -4.34 -5.21 27.16
C LEU A 51 -4.69 -6.31 28.17
N ARG A 52 -5.57 -6.03 29.14
CA ARG A 52 -5.94 -6.97 30.20
C ARG A 52 -6.51 -8.27 29.63
N ARG A 53 -7.42 -8.19 28.65
CA ARG A 53 -7.99 -9.37 28.00
C ARG A 53 -6.92 -10.22 27.30
N ARG A 54 -5.94 -9.58 26.66
CA ARG A 54 -4.84 -10.27 25.98
C ARG A 54 -3.92 -10.97 27.00
N LEU A 55 -3.57 -10.27 28.09
CA LEU A 55 -2.75 -10.82 29.17
C LEU A 55 -3.44 -12.01 29.85
N LYS A 56 -4.72 -11.90 30.23
CA LYS A 56 -5.51 -13.00 30.77
C LYS A 56 -5.45 -14.24 29.88
N ARG A 57 -5.58 -14.07 28.57
CA ARG A 57 -5.54 -15.19 27.62
C ARG A 57 -4.16 -15.82 27.50
N LEU A 58 -3.07 -15.06 27.62
CA LEU A 58 -1.70 -15.56 27.52
C LEU A 58 -1.20 -16.21 28.83
N LEU A 59 -1.71 -15.75 29.97
CA LEU A 59 -1.22 -16.12 31.31
C LEU A 59 -2.21 -16.96 32.10
N SER A 60 -3.43 -17.25 31.57
CA SER A 60 -4.35 -18.17 32.25
C SER A 60 -3.98 -19.63 31.98
N SER A 61 -3.87 -20.40 33.05
CA SER A 61 -3.71 -21.86 33.00
C SER A 61 -5.06 -22.54 32.70
N LYS A 62 -5.52 -22.53 31.44
CA LYS A 62 -6.63 -23.40 31.03
C LYS A 62 -6.06 -24.75 30.64
N GLU A 63 -6.24 -25.75 31.49
CA GLU A 63 -6.08 -27.16 31.15
C GLU A 63 -7.10 -27.51 30.06
N GLY A 64 -6.61 -27.95 28.90
CA GLY A 64 -7.43 -28.50 27.82
C GLY A 64 -7.39 -27.73 26.50
N MET A 65 -6.91 -28.41 25.47
CA MET A 65 -7.13 -28.21 24.03
C MET A 65 -6.95 -26.81 23.40
N SER A 66 -6.05 -25.99 23.85
CA SER A 66 -5.71 -24.78 23.11
C SER A 66 -4.33 -24.88 22.47
N ARG A 67 -4.25 -24.81 21.15
CA ARG A 67 -2.99 -24.57 20.40
C ARG A 67 -2.40 -23.17 20.66
N MET A 68 -2.92 -22.46 21.67
CA MET A 68 -2.49 -21.11 22.02
C MET A 68 -1.32 -21.18 22.99
N LEU A 69 -0.36 -20.29 22.79
CA LEU A 69 0.80 -20.11 23.64
C LEU A 69 0.34 -19.83 25.09
N ASN A 70 0.67 -20.71 26.02
CA ASN A 70 0.45 -20.55 27.46
C ASN A 70 1.78 -20.15 28.10
N LEU A 71 1.84 -18.96 28.65
CA LEU A 71 3.02 -18.43 29.32
C LEU A 71 2.86 -18.36 30.83
N SER A 72 1.81 -19.03 31.40
CA SER A 72 1.61 -19.07 32.84
C SER A 72 2.79 -19.77 33.51
N GLY A 73 3.28 -19.22 34.62
CA GLY A 73 4.43 -19.76 35.35
C GLY A 73 5.81 -19.46 34.76
N VAL A 74 5.90 -19.04 33.51
CA VAL A 74 7.18 -18.69 32.84
C VAL A 74 7.51 -17.20 32.94
N ILE A 75 6.49 -16.33 33.04
CA ILE A 75 6.66 -14.87 33.08
C ILE A 75 6.91 -14.40 34.51
N GLU A 76 7.92 -13.53 34.64
CA GLU A 76 8.29 -12.85 35.88
C GLU A 76 7.70 -11.47 35.96
N ARG A 77 7.75 -10.70 34.85
CA ARG A 77 7.44 -9.27 34.82
C ARG A 77 6.73 -8.89 33.53
N ILE A 78 5.78 -7.97 33.64
CA ILE A 78 5.04 -7.35 32.55
C ILE A 78 5.44 -5.88 32.51
N GLU A 79 5.90 -5.41 31.37
CA GLU A 79 6.09 -3.98 31.09
C GLU A 79 5.13 -3.56 29.98
N TYR A 80 4.40 -2.47 30.16
CA TYR A 80 3.47 -2.01 29.13
C TYR A 80 3.43 -0.51 28.97
N TRP A 81 3.14 -0.09 27.74
CA TRP A 81 2.94 1.31 27.32
C TRP A 81 1.54 1.45 26.77
N GLN A 82 0.75 2.31 27.38
CA GLN A 82 -0.57 2.67 26.85
C GLN A 82 -0.38 3.55 25.61
N VAL A 83 -1.19 3.31 24.57
CA VAL A 83 -1.09 4.01 23.28
C VAL A 83 -2.46 4.56 22.87
N GLY A 84 -2.49 5.84 22.47
CA GLY A 84 -3.72 6.53 22.10
C GLY A 84 -4.08 6.41 20.62
N SER A 85 -3.18 5.88 19.77
CA SER A 85 -3.40 5.77 18.32
C SER A 85 -2.66 4.58 17.73
N GLN A 86 -3.05 4.18 16.52
CA GLN A 86 -2.35 3.13 15.78
C GLN A 86 -0.92 3.57 15.40
N LEU A 87 -0.71 4.84 15.14
CA LEU A 87 0.63 5.38 14.86
C LEU A 87 1.52 5.28 16.09
N SER A 88 1.06 5.74 17.26
CA SER A 88 1.82 5.62 18.50
C SER A 88 2.12 4.15 18.85
N SER A 89 1.16 3.26 18.66
CA SER A 89 1.36 1.81 18.83
C SER A 89 2.45 1.25 17.91
N THR A 90 2.49 1.70 16.66
CA THR A 90 3.49 1.24 15.69
C THR A 90 4.89 1.79 16.02
N LEU A 91 4.98 3.06 16.40
CA LEU A 91 6.26 3.68 16.76
C LEU A 91 6.83 3.08 18.06
N THR A 92 6.00 2.90 19.09
CA THR A 92 6.42 2.26 20.35
C THR A 92 6.87 0.82 20.09
N TYR A 93 6.12 0.05 19.30
CA TYR A 93 6.51 -1.31 18.94
C TYR A 93 7.85 -1.34 18.18
N LEU A 94 8.06 -0.43 17.24
CA LEU A 94 9.31 -0.32 16.48
C LEU A 94 10.50 -0.01 17.38
N GLN A 95 10.36 0.96 18.29
CA GLN A 95 11.41 1.34 19.23
C GLN A 95 11.80 0.18 20.16
N LEU A 96 10.80 -0.52 20.73
CA LEU A 96 11.03 -1.68 21.58
C LEU A 96 11.64 -2.85 20.81
N ALA A 97 11.20 -3.07 19.57
CA ALA A 97 11.77 -4.11 18.71
C ALA A 97 13.25 -3.83 18.40
N GLN A 98 13.60 -2.58 18.07
CA GLN A 98 15.01 -2.18 17.84
C GLN A 98 15.86 -2.34 19.10
N GLN A 99 15.32 -2.02 20.27
CA GLN A 99 16.03 -2.07 21.54
C GLN A 99 16.30 -3.50 22.02
N HIS A 100 15.30 -4.38 21.90
CA HIS A 100 15.35 -5.72 22.49
C HIS A 100 15.61 -6.85 21.48
N PHE A 101 15.49 -6.56 20.17
CA PHE A 101 15.65 -7.53 19.09
C PHE A 101 16.48 -6.94 17.94
N PRO A 102 17.75 -6.56 18.17
CA PRO A 102 18.56 -5.83 17.18
C PRO A 102 18.72 -6.58 15.85
N ASP A 103 18.77 -7.92 15.89
CA ASP A 103 18.94 -8.75 14.70
C ASP A 103 17.63 -9.06 13.96
N ASP A 104 16.50 -9.03 14.68
CA ASP A 104 15.21 -9.50 14.17
C ASP A 104 14.16 -8.39 13.97
N TRP A 105 14.39 -7.18 14.45
CA TRP A 105 13.38 -6.12 14.48
C TRP A 105 12.78 -5.81 13.10
N GLN A 106 13.58 -5.87 12.03
CA GLN A 106 13.11 -5.63 10.65
C GLN A 106 12.06 -6.66 10.24
N ARG A 107 12.31 -7.95 10.58
CA ARG A 107 11.39 -9.05 10.31
C ARG A 107 10.13 -8.98 11.19
N MET A 108 10.28 -8.57 12.45
CA MET A 108 9.18 -8.46 13.42
C MET A 108 8.22 -7.32 13.07
N THR A 109 8.74 -6.18 12.60
CA THR A 109 7.93 -5.00 12.27
C THR A 109 7.15 -5.17 10.99
N ARG A 110 7.59 -6.07 10.07
CA ARG A 110 6.95 -6.34 8.78
C ARG A 110 6.43 -5.08 8.10
N LEU A 111 7.26 -4.05 8.06
CA LEU A 111 6.93 -2.82 7.34
C LEU A 111 6.73 -3.20 5.87
N ARG A 112 5.49 -3.13 5.44
CA ARG A 112 5.15 -3.38 4.03
C ARG A 112 5.65 -2.20 3.23
N HIS A 113 6.48 -2.45 2.23
CA HIS A 113 6.86 -1.43 1.28
C HIS A 113 5.61 -1.00 0.50
N PRO A 114 5.36 0.29 0.35
CA PRO A 114 4.31 0.77 -0.52
C PRO A 114 4.61 0.37 -1.96
N ALA A 115 3.59 0.27 -2.78
CA ALA A 115 3.75 0.11 -4.21
C ALA A 115 3.58 1.46 -4.91
N PHE A 116 4.20 1.59 -6.06
CA PHE A 116 4.14 2.77 -6.93
C PHE A 116 3.89 2.33 -8.36
N LEU A 117 3.09 3.08 -9.09
CA LEU A 117 3.00 3.00 -10.53
C LEU A 117 4.04 3.95 -11.15
N ARG A 118 4.86 3.46 -12.05
CA ARG A 118 5.82 4.26 -12.82
C ARG A 118 5.40 4.31 -14.28
N LEU A 119 5.48 5.48 -14.89
CA LEU A 119 5.39 5.65 -16.33
C LEU A 119 6.82 5.84 -16.88
N THR A 120 7.25 4.93 -17.75
CA THR A 120 8.64 4.86 -18.27
C THR A 120 8.82 5.84 -19.43
N LEU A 121 8.87 7.15 -19.15
CA LEU A 121 8.97 8.21 -20.15
C LEU A 121 10.32 8.25 -20.88
N ASP A 122 11.36 7.63 -20.31
CA ASP A 122 12.67 7.43 -20.89
C ASP A 122 12.70 6.37 -21.99
N ASN A 123 11.66 5.53 -22.09
CA ASN A 123 11.52 4.53 -23.14
C ASN A 123 10.91 5.17 -24.41
N PRO A 124 11.39 4.82 -25.64
CA PRO A 124 10.77 5.28 -26.90
C PRO A 124 9.27 4.98 -27.00
N PHE A 125 8.83 3.90 -26.36
CA PHE A 125 7.44 3.48 -26.22
C PHE A 125 7.10 3.32 -24.74
N PRO A 126 6.73 4.43 -24.05
CA PRO A 126 6.41 4.41 -22.63
C PRO A 126 5.37 3.36 -22.25
N ARG A 127 5.56 2.77 -21.07
CA ARG A 127 4.60 1.84 -20.47
C ARG A 127 4.48 2.08 -18.98
N THR A 128 3.46 1.52 -18.37
CA THR A 128 3.34 1.46 -16.92
C THR A 128 4.12 0.26 -16.37
N MET A 129 4.56 0.39 -15.12
CA MET A 129 5.12 -0.71 -14.34
C MET A 129 4.92 -0.46 -12.85
N ILE A 130 4.72 -1.54 -12.08
CA ILE A 130 4.59 -1.46 -10.63
C ILE A 130 5.95 -1.73 -9.97
N SER A 131 6.34 -0.84 -9.06
CA SER A 131 7.60 -0.88 -8.32
C SER A 131 7.37 -0.68 -6.83
N THR A 132 8.24 -1.23 -5.99
CA THR A 132 8.28 -0.95 -4.54
C THR A 132 9.13 0.26 -4.17
N ARG A 133 9.79 0.85 -5.15
CA ARG A 133 10.62 2.05 -4.98
C ARG A 133 10.22 3.09 -6.02
N PRO A 134 10.12 4.36 -5.64
CA PRO A 134 10.02 5.42 -6.62
C PRO A 134 11.31 5.43 -7.47
N GLY A 135 11.19 5.83 -8.73
CA GLY A 135 12.32 5.82 -9.67
C GLY A 135 12.33 7.05 -10.56
N ARG A 136 13.31 7.15 -11.46
CA ARG A 136 13.39 8.24 -12.42
C ARG A 136 12.13 8.29 -13.30
N GLY A 137 11.70 9.48 -13.65
CA GLY A 137 10.48 9.74 -14.43
C GLY A 137 9.25 9.91 -13.54
N LEU A 138 8.09 9.83 -14.14
CA LEU A 138 6.83 10.00 -13.44
C LEU A 138 6.50 8.76 -12.61
N THR A 139 6.43 8.96 -11.30
CA THR A 139 5.97 7.96 -10.34
C THR A 139 4.66 8.41 -9.71
N PHE A 140 3.69 7.51 -9.58
CA PHE A 140 2.39 7.78 -8.95
C PHE A 140 2.14 6.80 -7.79
N GLY A 141 1.75 7.31 -6.65
CA GLY A 141 1.55 6.54 -5.41
C GLY A 141 1.75 7.43 -4.18
N PRO A 142 1.94 6.87 -2.97
CA PRO A 142 2.06 5.43 -2.67
C PRO A 142 0.71 4.71 -2.64
N PHE A 143 0.71 3.45 -3.05
CA PHE A 143 -0.38 2.51 -2.83
C PHE A 143 -0.09 1.64 -1.59
N LEU A 144 -1.12 1.32 -0.81
CA LEU A 144 -0.96 0.53 0.42
C LEU A 144 -0.47 -0.91 0.16
N THR A 145 -0.82 -1.47 -1.00
CA THR A 145 -0.43 -2.83 -1.41
C THR A 145 -0.11 -2.86 -2.89
N ARG A 146 0.63 -3.88 -3.31
CA ARG A 146 0.88 -4.15 -4.73
C ARG A 146 -0.42 -4.39 -5.49
N THR A 147 -1.35 -5.16 -4.92
CA THR A 147 -2.66 -5.42 -5.52
C THR A 147 -3.48 -4.14 -5.73
N ALA A 148 -3.42 -3.18 -4.81
CA ALA A 148 -4.08 -1.89 -5.01
C ALA A 148 -3.48 -1.11 -6.19
N ALA A 149 -2.16 -1.17 -6.37
CA ALA A 149 -1.51 -0.57 -7.52
C ALA A 149 -1.88 -1.29 -8.84
N GLU A 150 -1.99 -2.62 -8.83
CA GLU A 150 -2.40 -3.44 -9.99
C GLU A 150 -3.84 -3.14 -10.41
N ILE A 151 -4.76 -2.99 -9.45
CA ILE A 151 -6.15 -2.59 -9.72
C ILE A 151 -6.20 -1.20 -10.37
N PHE A 152 -5.45 -0.25 -9.83
CA PHE A 152 -5.37 1.09 -10.40
C PHE A 152 -4.75 1.07 -11.81
N GLU A 153 -3.66 0.33 -12.01
CA GLU A 153 -3.01 0.16 -13.32
C GLU A 153 -3.97 -0.42 -14.35
N ALA A 154 -4.71 -1.47 -14.00
CA ALA A 154 -5.70 -2.08 -14.89
C ALA A 154 -6.77 -1.07 -15.32
N GLY A 155 -7.35 -0.32 -14.38
CA GLY A 155 -8.31 0.74 -14.67
C GLY A 155 -7.72 1.85 -15.55
N LEU A 156 -6.48 2.27 -15.27
CA LEU A 156 -5.77 3.25 -16.08
C LEU A 156 -5.58 2.74 -17.52
N LEU A 157 -5.10 1.51 -17.69
CA LEU A 157 -4.86 0.90 -18.99
C LEU A 157 -6.15 0.62 -19.79
N ASP A 158 -7.30 0.60 -19.15
CA ASP A 158 -8.59 0.53 -19.83
C ASP A 158 -9.11 1.89 -20.34
N LEU A 159 -8.52 2.99 -19.85
CA LEU A 159 -8.82 4.35 -20.31
C LEU A 159 -7.91 4.81 -21.47
N PHE A 160 -6.75 4.16 -21.65
CA PHE A 160 -5.72 4.58 -22.60
C PHE A 160 -5.20 3.40 -23.44
N GLN A 161 -4.72 3.68 -24.64
CA GLN A 161 -4.23 2.66 -25.58
C GLN A 161 -2.71 2.49 -25.55
N ILE A 162 -2.06 2.63 -24.39
CA ILE A 162 -0.63 2.32 -24.25
C ILE A 162 -0.38 0.83 -24.12
N ARG A 163 0.86 0.41 -24.46
CA ARG A 163 1.23 -1.00 -24.42
C ARG A 163 1.23 -1.58 -23.00
N ARG A 164 0.84 -2.85 -22.91
CA ARG A 164 0.83 -3.64 -21.68
C ARG A 164 1.98 -4.65 -21.61
N CYS A 165 2.68 -4.89 -22.73
CA CYS A 165 3.81 -5.80 -22.79
C CYS A 165 5.04 -5.26 -22.06
N GLU A 166 5.82 -6.17 -21.45
CA GLU A 166 6.98 -5.81 -20.61
C GLU A 166 8.30 -5.84 -21.36
N GLU A 167 8.35 -6.50 -22.49
CA GLU A 167 9.53 -6.69 -23.32
C GLU A 167 10.09 -5.37 -23.87
N ASN A 168 11.39 -5.38 -24.17
CA ASN A 168 12.01 -4.33 -24.97
C ASN A 168 11.47 -4.42 -26.39
N LEU A 169 10.82 -3.36 -26.83
CA LEU A 169 10.12 -3.35 -28.09
C LEU A 169 11.10 -3.05 -29.23
N GLU A 170 11.19 -3.98 -30.17
CA GLU A 170 11.85 -3.78 -31.47
C GLU A 170 10.76 -3.78 -32.55
N PRO A 171 10.23 -2.62 -32.94
CA PRO A 171 9.12 -2.54 -33.84
C PRO A 171 9.48 -3.03 -35.24
N THR A 172 8.72 -3.99 -35.74
CA THR A 172 8.78 -4.43 -37.15
C THR A 172 7.38 -4.65 -37.70
N PRO A 173 7.11 -4.46 -39.01
CA PRO A 173 5.82 -4.76 -39.60
C PRO A 173 5.42 -6.24 -39.46
N GLU A 174 6.40 -7.13 -39.37
CA GLU A 174 6.21 -8.58 -39.27
C GLU A 174 6.03 -9.05 -37.83
N HIS A 175 6.05 -8.14 -36.85
CA HIS A 175 5.84 -8.50 -35.44
C HIS A 175 4.47 -9.19 -35.27
N PRO A 176 4.39 -10.36 -34.60
CA PRO A 176 3.15 -11.14 -34.49
C PRO A 176 2.00 -10.41 -33.79
N GLY A 177 2.31 -9.29 -33.11
CA GLY A 177 1.31 -8.56 -32.33
C GLY A 177 0.98 -9.27 -31.01
N CYS A 178 -0.14 -8.87 -30.42
CA CYS A 178 -0.67 -9.50 -29.22
C CYS A 178 -2.18 -9.26 -29.09
N MET A 179 -2.82 -10.02 -28.24
CA MET A 179 -4.27 -9.94 -27.96
C MET A 179 -4.75 -8.51 -27.66
N TYR A 180 -3.97 -7.70 -26.93
CA TYR A 180 -4.37 -6.32 -26.63
C TYR A 180 -4.39 -5.42 -27.86
N GLY A 181 -3.51 -5.67 -28.81
CA GLY A 181 -3.54 -4.99 -30.11
C GLY A 181 -4.78 -5.34 -30.92
N GLU A 182 -5.13 -6.63 -30.98
CA GLU A 182 -6.34 -7.12 -31.69
C GLU A 182 -7.63 -6.57 -31.06
N MET A 183 -7.68 -6.48 -29.74
CA MET A 183 -8.80 -5.92 -29.00
C MET A 183 -8.86 -4.37 -29.02
N ASN A 184 -8.00 -3.71 -29.75
CA ASN A 184 -7.91 -2.25 -29.83
C ASN A 184 -7.60 -1.57 -28.48
N ARG A 185 -6.93 -2.29 -27.56
CA ARG A 185 -6.51 -1.79 -26.24
C ARG A 185 -5.04 -1.34 -26.21
N CYS A 186 -4.37 -1.38 -27.35
CA CYS A 186 -3.01 -0.94 -27.57
C CYS A 186 -2.87 -0.39 -28.99
N MET A 187 -2.16 0.72 -29.17
CA MET A 187 -1.90 1.33 -30.47
C MET A 187 -0.96 0.50 -31.36
N ARG A 188 -0.52 -0.68 -30.94
CA ARG A 188 0.35 -1.62 -31.68
C ARG A 188 1.67 -1.00 -32.19
N PRO A 189 2.44 -0.32 -31.35
CA PRO A 189 3.73 0.21 -31.76
C PRO A 189 4.73 -0.88 -32.20
N CYS A 190 4.57 -2.12 -31.69
CA CYS A 190 5.36 -3.28 -32.09
C CYS A 190 5.23 -3.62 -33.58
N GLN A 191 4.06 -3.42 -34.17
CA GLN A 191 3.75 -3.65 -35.58
C GLN A 191 3.91 -2.40 -36.45
N GLN A 192 4.47 -1.31 -35.89
CA GLN A 192 4.58 -0.01 -36.55
C GLN A 192 3.24 0.55 -37.03
N ALA A 193 2.12 0.17 -36.38
CA ALA A 193 0.79 0.65 -36.74
C ALA A 193 0.58 2.13 -36.43
N VAL A 194 1.45 2.72 -35.61
CA VAL A 194 1.48 4.14 -35.27
C VAL A 194 2.91 4.65 -35.22
N SER A 195 3.07 5.95 -35.49
CA SER A 195 4.35 6.63 -35.35
C SER A 195 4.77 6.76 -33.87
N ARG A 196 6.06 7.02 -33.62
CA ARG A 196 6.54 7.33 -32.28
C ARG A 196 5.91 8.58 -31.68
N GLU A 197 5.59 9.55 -32.51
CA GLU A 197 4.97 10.79 -32.08
C GLU A 197 3.53 10.57 -31.63
N GLU A 198 2.72 9.86 -32.41
CA GLU A 198 1.34 9.51 -32.04
C GLU A 198 1.32 8.71 -30.73
N TYR A 199 2.23 7.74 -30.58
CA TYR A 199 2.32 6.96 -29.35
C TYR A 199 2.74 7.83 -28.15
N ARG A 200 3.68 8.77 -28.34
CA ARG A 200 4.08 9.72 -27.28
C ARG A 200 2.95 10.62 -26.88
N ASN A 201 2.11 11.06 -27.81
CA ASN A 201 0.93 11.86 -27.49
C ASN A 201 -0.05 11.11 -26.59
N GLU A 202 -0.26 9.81 -26.84
CA GLU A 202 -1.08 9.00 -25.95
C GLU A 202 -0.43 8.80 -24.58
N ALA A 203 0.89 8.56 -24.51
CA ALA A 203 1.63 8.49 -23.26
C ALA A 203 1.60 9.81 -22.48
N ALA A 204 1.65 10.96 -23.15
CA ALA A 204 1.49 12.28 -22.54
C ALA A 204 0.08 12.48 -21.94
N ARG A 205 -0.95 11.92 -22.56
CA ARG A 205 -2.31 11.92 -21.98
C ARG A 205 -2.37 11.12 -20.69
N VAL A 206 -1.67 9.96 -20.63
CA VAL A 206 -1.53 9.19 -19.38
C VAL A 206 -0.79 10.01 -18.32
N GLU A 207 0.30 10.67 -18.70
CA GLU A 207 1.05 11.55 -17.80
C GLU A 207 0.16 12.65 -17.23
N GLN A 208 -0.59 13.35 -18.06
CA GLN A 208 -1.53 14.40 -17.62
C GLN A 208 -2.63 13.83 -16.71
N PHE A 209 -3.13 12.64 -16.99
CA PHE A 209 -4.09 11.98 -16.11
C PHE A 209 -3.51 11.75 -14.71
N LEU A 210 -2.28 11.26 -14.61
CA LEU A 210 -1.61 11.01 -13.32
C LEU A 210 -1.30 12.32 -12.59
N LEU A 211 -0.81 13.35 -13.28
CA LEU A 211 -0.49 14.67 -12.72
C LEU A 211 -1.74 15.38 -12.18
N THR A 212 -2.85 15.30 -12.88
CA THR A 212 -4.11 15.96 -12.53
C THR A 212 -5.04 15.09 -11.70
N ARG A 213 -4.59 13.88 -11.31
CA ARG A 213 -5.41 12.87 -10.64
C ARG A 213 -6.71 12.59 -11.41
N GLY A 214 -6.62 12.53 -12.74
CA GLY A 214 -7.71 12.19 -13.63
C GLY A 214 -8.59 13.37 -14.10
N ALA A 215 -8.39 14.58 -13.56
CA ALA A 215 -9.20 15.75 -13.94
C ALA A 215 -9.07 16.08 -15.43
N SER A 216 -7.87 15.89 -16.02
CA SER A 216 -7.62 16.14 -17.45
C SER A 216 -8.50 15.31 -18.40
N LEU A 217 -8.98 14.16 -17.97
CA LEU A 217 -9.85 13.29 -18.75
C LEU A 217 -11.32 13.42 -18.34
N LYS A 218 -11.57 13.63 -17.05
CA LYS A 218 -12.91 13.71 -16.47
C LYS A 218 -13.64 14.99 -16.87
N GLN A 219 -13.01 16.15 -16.72
CA GLN A 219 -13.65 17.44 -17.01
C GLN A 219 -14.14 17.55 -18.46
N PRO A 220 -13.34 17.24 -19.50
CA PRO A 220 -13.84 17.27 -20.86
C PRO A 220 -15.00 16.29 -21.13
N ALA A 221 -15.00 15.12 -20.47
CA ALA A 221 -16.08 14.15 -20.58
C ALA A 221 -17.38 14.63 -19.92
N GLU A 222 -17.29 15.30 -18.76
CA GLU A 222 -18.44 15.92 -18.09
C GLU A 222 -19.05 17.05 -18.93
N VAL A 223 -18.21 17.96 -19.43
CA VAL A 223 -18.65 19.05 -20.32
C VAL A 223 -19.31 18.51 -21.60
N GLY A 224 -18.71 17.48 -22.22
CA GLY A 224 -19.28 16.83 -23.40
C GLY A 224 -20.63 16.17 -23.11
N ARG A 225 -20.77 15.48 -21.97
CA ARG A 225 -22.03 14.88 -21.53
C ARG A 225 -23.13 15.93 -21.35
N ASP A 226 -22.82 17.01 -20.65
CA ASP A 226 -23.80 18.06 -20.35
C ASP A 226 -24.28 18.73 -21.66
N ARG A 227 -23.35 19.02 -22.58
CA ARG A 227 -23.69 19.53 -23.89
C ARG A 227 -24.54 18.55 -24.72
N ALA A 228 -24.18 17.27 -24.75
CA ALA A 228 -24.96 16.26 -25.46
C ALA A 228 -26.38 16.12 -24.88
N SER A 229 -26.53 16.28 -23.57
CA SER A 229 -27.82 16.28 -22.87
C SER A 229 -28.66 17.53 -23.25
N GLU A 230 -28.06 18.71 -23.26
CA GLU A 230 -28.73 19.95 -23.69
C GLU A 230 -29.19 19.90 -25.15
N GLU A 231 -28.39 19.25 -26.00
CA GLU A 231 -28.73 19.06 -27.42
C GLU A 231 -29.63 17.83 -27.67
N MET A 232 -30.17 17.22 -26.60
CA MET A 232 -31.05 16.03 -26.62
C MET A 232 -30.43 14.78 -27.27
N ARG A 233 -29.09 14.69 -27.36
CA ARG A 233 -28.35 13.54 -27.87
C ARG A 233 -28.12 12.53 -26.73
N PHE A 234 -29.22 11.90 -26.28
CA PHE A 234 -29.22 11.12 -25.05
C PHE A 234 -28.33 9.88 -25.09
N GLU A 235 -28.19 9.22 -26.24
CA GLU A 235 -27.27 8.07 -26.38
C GLU A 235 -25.81 8.48 -26.18
N GLU A 236 -25.41 9.61 -26.77
CA GLU A 236 -24.07 10.16 -26.60
C GLU A 236 -23.84 10.62 -25.15
N ALA A 237 -24.82 11.30 -24.55
CA ALA A 237 -24.77 11.68 -23.14
C ALA A 237 -24.60 10.45 -22.22
N ALA A 238 -25.31 9.36 -22.50
CA ALA A 238 -25.19 8.10 -21.73
C ALA A 238 -23.80 7.47 -21.88
N GLN A 239 -23.23 7.44 -23.08
CA GLN A 239 -21.87 6.94 -23.32
C GLN A 239 -20.81 7.78 -22.58
N LEU A 240 -20.96 9.11 -22.61
CA LEU A 240 -20.07 10.01 -21.89
C LEU A 240 -20.23 9.86 -20.36
N GLN A 241 -21.44 9.64 -19.86
CA GLN A 241 -21.69 9.35 -18.46
C GLN A 241 -20.98 8.07 -18.03
N GLN A 242 -21.09 6.98 -18.77
CA GLN A 242 -20.36 5.73 -18.50
C GLN A 242 -18.85 5.94 -18.50
N ARG A 243 -18.35 6.83 -19.38
CA ARG A 243 -16.93 7.19 -19.39
C ARG A 243 -16.52 7.94 -18.12
N VAL A 244 -17.32 8.92 -17.67
CA VAL A 244 -17.10 9.65 -16.41
C VAL A 244 -17.09 8.70 -15.22
N GLU A 245 -17.98 7.73 -15.18
CA GLU A 245 -18.04 6.71 -14.11
C GLU A 245 -16.78 5.87 -14.07
N ARG A 246 -16.34 5.32 -15.20
CA ARG A 246 -15.08 4.53 -15.28
C ARG A 246 -13.85 5.35 -14.86
N ILE A 247 -13.78 6.63 -15.26
CA ILE A 247 -12.70 7.52 -14.81
C ILE A 247 -12.76 7.71 -13.29
N SER A 248 -13.94 7.92 -12.73
CA SER A 248 -14.14 8.12 -11.30
C SER A 248 -13.83 6.87 -10.48
N GLU A 249 -14.16 5.68 -10.96
CA GLU A 249 -13.79 4.41 -10.36
C GLU A 249 -12.26 4.23 -10.32
N THR A 250 -11.59 4.52 -11.44
CA THR A 250 -10.13 4.48 -11.51
C THR A 250 -9.50 5.49 -10.52
N GLN A 251 -10.02 6.72 -10.44
CA GLN A 251 -9.55 7.72 -9.46
C GLN A 251 -9.70 7.22 -8.02
N THR A 252 -10.85 6.62 -7.71
CA THR A 252 -11.17 6.13 -6.36
C THR A 252 -10.26 4.96 -5.96
N SER A 253 -9.91 4.08 -6.90
CA SER A 253 -9.02 2.93 -6.65
C SER A 253 -7.59 3.35 -6.29
N ALA A 254 -7.16 4.56 -6.65
CA ALA A 254 -5.85 5.10 -6.27
C ALA A 254 -5.69 5.30 -4.75
N GLY A 255 -6.80 5.52 -4.05
CA GLY A 255 -6.78 5.87 -2.64
C GLY A 255 -6.37 7.32 -2.36
N PRO A 256 -6.54 7.80 -1.12
CA PRO A 256 -6.40 9.23 -0.79
C PRO A 256 -4.97 9.75 -0.81
N LEU A 257 -3.97 8.89 -0.62
CA LEU A 257 -2.56 9.27 -0.50
C LEU A 257 -1.82 9.27 -1.85
N ALA A 258 -2.36 8.58 -2.86
CA ALA A 258 -1.69 8.46 -4.15
C ALA A 258 -1.68 9.80 -4.90
N ARG A 259 -0.48 10.19 -5.34
CA ARG A 259 -0.21 11.42 -6.10
C ARG A 259 1.00 11.23 -7.00
N ALA A 260 1.16 12.11 -7.97
CA ALA A 260 2.37 12.16 -8.78
C ALA A 260 3.57 12.61 -7.93
N ILE A 261 4.69 11.95 -8.10
CA ILE A 261 5.96 12.21 -7.43
C ILE A 261 7.01 12.32 -8.53
N ASN A 262 7.59 13.50 -8.68
CA ASN A 262 8.75 13.73 -9.55
C ASN A 262 10.01 13.63 -8.70
N ILE A 263 10.91 12.72 -9.07
CA ILE A 263 12.21 12.51 -8.41
C ILE A 263 13.31 12.79 -9.42
#